data_f6e47fd4bc30120ca9a727d12d0b24b4
#
_entry.id   f6e47fd4bc30120ca9a727d12d0b24b4
#
_cell.length_a   1.000
_cell.length_b   1.000
_cell.length_c   1.000
_cell.angle_alpha   90.00
_cell.angle_beta   90.00
_cell.angle_gamma   90.00
#
_symmetry.space_group_name_H-M   'P 1'
#
loop_
_entity.id
_entity.type
_entity.pdbx_description
1 polymer ?
#
loop_
_entity_poly.entity_id
_entity_poly.type
_entity_poly.pdbx_seq_one_letter_code
_entity_poly.pdbx_strand_id
1 'polypeptide(L)'
;VVKKGIENLGFMVETPMSVRYLEEIQNYAKFLSVGTNDLWSLYTGKSRGSSDIREQVNERFGEVLKEILQKSMVPVSVCGALASDEEGLKFLLKLGYRSFSVSPSFFVRAVEIVEDFDG
;
A
#
# COMPACT_ATOMS: atom_id res chain seq x y z
N VAL A 1 -22.50 3.52 7.03
CA VAL A 1 -23.13 2.71 8.07
C VAL A 1 -22.93 1.23 7.75
N VAL A 2 -22.33 0.53 8.68
CA VAL A 2 -22.09 -0.91 8.51
C VAL A 2 -23.37 -1.66 8.85
N LYS A 3 -23.80 -2.52 7.94
CA LYS A 3 -24.99 -3.33 8.18
C LYS A 3 -24.74 -4.38 9.25
N LYS A 4 -25.78 -4.75 9.98
CA LYS A 4 -25.71 -5.80 10.96
C LYS A 4 -25.21 -7.09 10.32
N GLY A 5 -24.21 -7.72 10.92
CA GLY A 5 -23.60 -8.94 10.38
C GLY A 5 -22.36 -8.70 9.52
N ILE A 6 -22.07 -7.45 9.17
CA ILE A 6 -20.85 -7.10 8.45
C ILE A 6 -19.87 -6.50 9.46
N GLU A 7 -18.85 -7.26 9.83
CA GLU A 7 -17.89 -6.84 10.87
C GLU A 7 -16.61 -6.25 10.28
N ASN A 8 -16.24 -6.67 9.06
CA ASN A 8 -14.98 -6.28 8.45
C ASN A 8 -15.20 -5.67 7.06
N LEU A 9 -15.30 -4.35 7.03
CA LEU A 9 -15.35 -3.62 5.76
C LEU A 9 -14.07 -2.81 5.65
N GLY A 10 -13.30 -3.07 4.59
CA GLY A 10 -12.08 -2.34 4.31
C GLY A 10 -12.24 -1.37 3.16
N PHE A 11 -11.24 -0.54 2.96
CA PHE A 11 -11.25 0.44 1.88
C PHE A 11 -9.90 0.38 1.13
N MET A 12 -9.95 0.41 -0.20
CA MET A 12 -8.74 0.46 -1.00
C MET A 12 -8.28 1.90 -1.21
N VAL A 13 -7.10 2.20 -0.73
CA VAL A 13 -6.47 3.50 -0.93
C VAL A 13 -5.69 3.43 -2.24
N GLU A 14 -6.30 3.89 -3.32
CA GLU A 14 -5.69 3.78 -4.64
C GLU A 14 -5.89 5.03 -5.50
N THR A 15 -6.34 6.14 -4.90
CA THR A 15 -6.50 7.42 -5.60
C THR A 15 -5.95 8.54 -4.75
N PRO A 16 -5.49 9.65 -5.38
CA PRO A 16 -5.07 10.82 -4.61
C PRO A 16 -6.17 11.37 -3.72
N MET A 17 -7.41 11.28 -4.17
CA MET A 17 -8.56 11.75 -3.38
C MET A 17 -8.75 10.91 -2.12
N SER A 18 -8.55 9.60 -2.19
CA SER A 18 -8.66 8.74 -1.01
C SER A 18 -7.58 9.04 0.02
N VAL A 19 -6.38 9.44 -0.43
CA VAL A 19 -5.33 9.86 0.50
C VAL A 19 -5.72 11.17 1.18
N ARG A 20 -6.27 12.11 0.42
CA ARG A 20 -6.67 13.41 0.94
C ARG A 20 -7.77 13.31 2.01
N TYR A 21 -8.74 12.42 1.80
CA TYR A 21 -9.88 12.28 2.70
C TYR A 21 -9.80 11.02 3.57
N LEU A 22 -8.58 10.55 3.80
CA LEU A 22 -8.36 9.28 4.50
C LEU A 22 -8.93 9.27 5.92
N GLU A 23 -8.84 10.38 6.63
CA GLU A 23 -9.35 10.46 8.00
C GLU A 23 -10.85 10.22 8.05
N GLU A 24 -11.60 10.81 7.12
CA GLU A 24 -13.06 10.64 7.05
C GLU A 24 -13.43 9.21 6.63
N ILE A 25 -12.67 8.65 5.69
CA ILE A 25 -12.91 7.28 5.21
C ILE A 25 -12.77 6.28 6.34
N GLN A 26 -11.82 6.49 7.24
CA GLN A 26 -11.55 5.57 8.34
C GLN A 26 -12.67 5.50 9.37
N ASN A 27 -13.59 6.44 9.37
CA ASN A 27 -14.77 6.36 10.23
C ASN A 27 -15.66 5.17 9.87
N TYR A 28 -15.53 4.66 8.65
CA TYR A 28 -16.37 3.57 8.12
C TYR A 28 -15.59 2.30 7.80
N ALA A 29 -14.27 2.37 7.75
CA ALA A 29 -13.43 1.24 7.37
C ALA A 29 -12.72 0.63 8.59
N LYS A 30 -12.67 -0.69 8.63
CA LYS A 30 -11.96 -1.43 9.69
C LYS A 30 -10.50 -1.69 9.34
N PHE A 31 -10.15 -1.59 8.06
CA PHE A 31 -8.77 -1.74 7.59
C PHE A 31 -8.62 -1.03 6.25
N LEU A 32 -7.37 -0.77 5.88
CA LEU A 32 -7.05 -0.13 4.60
C LEU A 32 -6.15 -1.05 3.80
N SER A 33 -6.34 -1.04 2.48
CA SER A 33 -5.48 -1.77 1.56
C SER A 33 -4.96 -0.77 0.53
N VAL A 34 -3.64 -0.60 0.46
CA VAL A 34 -3.04 0.37 -0.46
C VAL A 34 -2.77 -0.31 -1.79
N GLY A 35 -3.44 0.17 -2.84
CA GLY A 35 -3.24 -0.31 -4.21
C GLY A 35 -2.21 0.56 -4.92
N THR A 36 -0.95 0.17 -4.84
CA THR A 36 0.16 1.00 -5.33
C THR A 36 0.16 1.22 -6.84
N ASN A 37 -0.29 0.23 -7.62
CA ASN A 37 -0.32 0.37 -9.08
C ASN A 37 -1.22 1.52 -9.53
N ASP A 38 -2.46 1.53 -9.07
CA ASP A 38 -3.42 2.55 -9.45
C ASP A 38 -3.07 3.90 -8.83
N LEU A 39 -2.58 3.88 -7.60
CA LEU A 39 -2.17 5.11 -6.92
C LEU A 39 -1.03 5.79 -7.68
N TRP A 40 -0.01 5.03 -8.07
CA TRP A 40 1.10 5.53 -8.88
C TRP A 40 0.62 6.10 -10.21
N SER A 41 -0.25 5.35 -10.89
CA SER A 41 -0.79 5.74 -12.18
C SER A 41 -1.52 7.09 -12.10
N LEU A 42 -2.33 7.28 -11.07
CA LEU A 42 -3.09 8.52 -10.91
C LEU A 42 -2.23 9.71 -10.49
N TYR A 43 -1.19 9.49 -9.70
CA TYR A 43 -0.29 10.57 -9.32
C TYR A 43 0.59 11.01 -10.48
N THR A 44 0.98 10.11 -11.38
CA THR A 44 1.90 10.42 -12.47
C THR A 44 1.22 10.68 -13.80
N GLY A 45 -0.05 10.29 -13.95
CA GLY A 45 -0.75 10.35 -15.22
C GLY A 45 -0.31 9.27 -16.20
N LYS A 46 0.56 8.35 -15.81
CA LYS A 46 1.01 7.25 -16.67
C LYS A 46 0.01 6.13 -16.61
N SER A 47 -0.19 5.44 -17.75
CA SER A 47 -1.11 4.31 -17.75
C SER A 47 -0.54 3.14 -16.95
N ARG A 48 -1.45 2.39 -16.35
CA ARG A 48 -1.10 1.22 -15.56
C ARG A 48 -0.36 0.20 -16.43
N GLY A 49 0.80 -0.25 -15.96
CA GLY A 49 1.62 -1.21 -16.67
C GLY A 49 2.57 -0.61 -17.69
N SER A 50 2.52 0.70 -17.93
CA SER A 50 3.44 1.37 -18.85
C SER A 50 4.76 1.76 -18.20
N SER A 51 4.82 1.76 -16.87
CA SER A 51 6.00 2.15 -16.11
C SER A 51 6.70 0.94 -15.51
N ASP A 52 8.03 1.03 -15.42
CA ASP A 52 8.81 0.05 -14.67
C ASP A 52 8.45 0.20 -13.19
N ILE A 53 8.30 -0.93 -12.49
CA ILE A 53 7.99 -0.92 -11.08
C ILE A 53 9.05 -0.16 -10.26
N ARG A 54 10.29 -0.13 -10.74
CA ARG A 54 11.40 0.59 -10.10
C ARG A 54 11.16 2.10 -10.03
N GLU A 55 10.37 2.63 -10.94
CA GLU A 55 10.02 4.05 -10.92
C GLU A 55 9.20 4.40 -9.70
N GLN A 56 8.48 3.43 -9.14
CA GLN A 56 7.69 3.65 -7.93
C GLN A 56 8.57 3.73 -6.68
N VAL A 57 9.80 3.22 -6.74
CA VAL A 57 10.75 3.31 -5.64
C VAL A 57 11.46 4.66 -5.74
N ASN A 58 10.77 5.71 -5.32
CA ASN A 58 11.30 7.06 -5.35
C ASN A 58 10.79 7.86 -4.16
N GLU A 59 11.51 8.92 -3.84
CA GLU A 59 11.26 9.72 -2.65
C GLU A 59 9.87 10.35 -2.63
N ARG A 60 9.41 10.87 -3.77
CA ARG A 60 8.09 11.50 -3.85
C ARG A 60 6.95 10.53 -3.56
N PHE A 61 7.00 9.37 -4.19
CA PHE A 61 5.97 8.36 -3.95
C PHE A 61 6.08 7.82 -2.53
N GLY A 62 7.32 7.72 -2.01
CA GLY A 62 7.56 7.36 -0.62
C GLY A 62 6.89 8.32 0.35
N GLU A 63 6.90 9.62 0.06
CA GLU A 63 6.22 10.61 0.90
C GLU A 63 4.71 10.40 0.91
N VAL A 64 4.12 10.08 -0.25
CA VAL A 64 2.69 9.78 -0.35
C VAL A 64 2.34 8.54 0.49
N LEU A 65 3.12 7.48 0.34
CA LEU A 65 2.90 6.24 1.08
C LEU A 65 3.08 6.44 2.59
N LYS A 66 4.05 7.25 2.96
CA LYS A 66 4.29 7.57 4.36
C LYS A 66 3.15 8.40 4.95
N GLU A 67 2.59 9.32 4.17
CA GLU A 67 1.43 10.09 4.59
C GLU A 67 0.24 9.19 4.92
N ILE A 68 0.02 8.15 4.12
CA ILE A 68 -1.05 7.17 4.38
C ILE A 68 -0.84 6.52 5.75
N LEU A 69 0.39 6.10 6.05
CA LEU A 69 0.70 5.50 7.35
C LEU A 69 0.48 6.49 8.49
N GLN A 70 0.92 7.73 8.32
CA GLN A 70 0.79 8.75 9.35
C GLN A 70 -0.67 9.08 9.67
N LYS A 71 -1.52 9.04 8.66
CA LYS A 71 -2.96 9.30 8.84
C LYS A 71 -3.74 8.08 9.29
N SER A 72 -3.17 6.88 9.14
CA SER A 72 -3.91 5.65 9.42
C SER A 72 -4.15 5.46 10.92
N MET A 73 -5.39 5.09 11.24
CA MET A 73 -5.83 4.78 12.60
C MET A 73 -6.35 3.35 12.68
N VAL A 74 -6.33 2.64 11.55
CA VAL A 74 -6.74 1.24 11.44
C VAL A 74 -5.63 0.47 10.74
N PRO A 75 -5.64 -0.87 10.79
CA PRO A 75 -4.59 -1.66 10.13
C PRO A 75 -4.49 -1.34 8.63
N VAL A 76 -3.26 -1.25 8.13
CA VAL A 76 -2.97 -0.95 6.72
C VAL A 76 -2.13 -2.06 6.12
N SER A 77 -2.54 -2.53 4.95
CA SER A 77 -1.80 -3.51 4.17
C SER A 77 -1.51 -2.95 2.79
N VAL A 78 -0.45 -3.40 2.16
CA VAL A 78 -0.09 -3.01 0.80
C VAL A 78 -0.29 -4.19 -0.14
N CYS A 79 -0.88 -3.93 -1.29
CA CYS A 79 -0.98 -4.91 -2.37
C CYS A 79 -0.50 -4.27 -3.67
N GLY A 80 -0.35 -5.08 -4.71
CA GLY A 80 0.11 -4.61 -5.99
C GLY A 80 1.54 -5.06 -6.28
N ALA A 81 2.02 -4.73 -7.47
CA ALA A 81 3.30 -5.22 -7.95
C ALA A 81 4.50 -4.73 -7.12
N LEU A 82 4.39 -3.55 -6.53
CA LEU A 82 5.48 -2.99 -5.72
C LEU A 82 5.83 -3.91 -4.53
N ALA A 83 4.81 -4.45 -3.85
CA ALA A 83 5.02 -5.34 -2.72
C ALA A 83 5.57 -6.71 -3.13
N SER A 84 5.42 -7.08 -4.41
CA SER A 84 5.92 -8.34 -4.96
C SER A 84 7.23 -8.18 -5.72
N ASP A 85 7.96 -7.11 -5.45
CA ASP A 85 9.27 -6.82 -6.03
C ASP A 85 10.28 -6.69 -4.90
N GLU A 86 11.49 -7.21 -5.09
CA GLU A 86 12.50 -7.22 -4.02
C GLU A 86 12.82 -5.82 -3.51
N GLU A 87 13.13 -4.90 -4.40
CA GLU A 87 13.46 -3.52 -4.00
C GLU A 87 12.22 -2.78 -3.50
N GLY A 88 11.06 -3.08 -4.10
CA GLY A 88 9.80 -2.50 -3.68
C GLY A 88 9.41 -2.89 -2.28
N LEU A 89 9.53 -4.17 -1.94
CA LEU A 89 9.22 -4.65 -0.59
C LEU A 89 10.15 -4.03 0.45
N LYS A 90 11.45 -3.97 0.15
CA LYS A 90 12.41 -3.33 1.04
C LYS A 90 12.10 -1.84 1.25
N PHE A 91 11.72 -1.17 0.18
CA PHE A 91 11.32 0.23 0.21
C PHE A 91 10.11 0.45 1.13
N LEU A 92 9.09 -0.40 0.99
CA LEU A 92 7.89 -0.32 1.83
C LEU A 92 8.19 -0.60 3.30
N LEU A 93 9.05 -1.58 3.57
CA LEU A 93 9.47 -1.89 4.94
C LEU A 93 10.18 -0.71 5.58
N LYS A 94 11.06 -0.03 4.84
CA LYS A 94 11.77 1.15 5.33
C LYS A 94 10.83 2.31 5.63
N LEU A 95 9.73 2.42 4.88
CA LEU A 95 8.73 3.44 5.13
C LEU A 95 7.91 3.17 6.40
N GLY A 96 7.87 1.93 6.85
CA GLY A 96 7.14 1.55 8.05
C GLY A 96 5.99 0.58 7.83
N TYR A 97 5.75 0.14 6.61
CA TYR A 97 4.69 -0.83 6.33
C TYR A 97 5.05 -2.19 6.92
N ARG A 98 4.07 -2.90 7.44
CA ARG A 98 4.26 -4.18 8.13
C ARG A 98 3.28 -5.26 7.70
N SER A 99 2.39 -4.98 6.76
CA SER A 99 1.40 -5.93 6.27
C SER A 99 1.35 -5.87 4.75
N PHE A 100 1.52 -7.01 4.09
CA PHE A 100 1.64 -7.07 2.63
C PHE A 100 0.88 -8.26 2.08
N SER A 101 0.26 -8.06 0.90
CA SER A 101 -0.25 -9.15 0.09
C SER A 101 0.65 -9.26 -1.12
N VAL A 102 1.28 -10.40 -1.30
CA VAL A 102 2.23 -10.62 -2.39
C VAL A 102 1.77 -11.75 -3.30
N SER A 103 2.30 -11.77 -4.53
CA SER A 103 1.97 -12.84 -5.44
C SER A 103 2.57 -14.18 -4.96
N PRO A 104 1.91 -15.31 -5.27
CA PRO A 104 2.41 -16.62 -4.82
C PRO A 104 3.85 -16.91 -5.25
N SER A 105 4.22 -16.48 -6.46
CA SER A 105 5.58 -16.73 -6.98
C SER A 105 6.66 -15.97 -6.23
N PHE A 106 6.29 -14.91 -5.51
CA PHE A 106 7.24 -14.09 -4.74
C PHE A 106 7.21 -14.40 -3.25
N PHE A 107 6.26 -15.22 -2.78
CA PHE A 107 6.00 -15.38 -1.36
C PHE A 107 7.22 -15.85 -0.56
N VAL A 108 7.93 -16.88 -1.05
CA VAL A 108 9.10 -17.42 -0.34
C VAL A 108 10.18 -16.36 -0.21
N ARG A 109 10.43 -15.62 -1.29
CA ARG A 109 11.44 -14.54 -1.27
C ARG A 109 11.01 -13.41 -0.35
N ALA A 110 9.71 -13.10 -0.32
CA ALA A 110 9.18 -12.08 0.57
C ALA A 110 9.42 -12.43 2.04
N VAL A 111 9.22 -13.70 2.41
CA VAL A 111 9.48 -14.18 3.77
C VAL A 111 10.95 -13.96 4.15
N GLU A 112 11.87 -14.31 3.25
CA GLU A 112 13.29 -14.10 3.48
C GLU A 112 13.63 -12.62 3.69
N ILE A 113 13.08 -11.74 2.84
CA ILE A 113 13.33 -10.30 2.94
C ILE A 113 12.82 -9.75 4.27
N VAL A 114 11.60 -10.16 4.68
CA VAL A 114 11.01 -9.69 5.93
C VAL A 114 11.82 -10.19 7.14
N GLU A 115 12.25 -11.44 7.11
CA GLU A 115 13.06 -12.00 8.20
C GLU A 115 14.42 -11.31 8.34
N ASP A 116 15.02 -10.90 7.23
CA ASP A 116 16.33 -10.24 7.22
C ASP A 116 16.25 -8.74 7.50
N PHE A 117 15.05 -8.19 7.53
CA PHE A 117 14.90 -6.75 7.71
C PHE A 117 15.09 -6.33 9.17
N ASP A 118 15.99 -5.40 9.39
CA ASP A 118 16.42 -4.92 10.71
C ASP A 118 15.81 -3.57 11.09
N GLY A 119 14.71 -3.27 10.58
CA GLY A 119 14.17 -1.97 10.86
C GLY A 119 12.89 -1.98 11.58
#